data_55016c4b29f63adc5b176877a2aa8609
#
_entry.id   55016c4b29f63adc5b176877a2aa8609
#
_cell.length_a   1.000
_cell.length_b   1.000
_cell.length_c   1.000
_cell.angle_alpha   90.00
_cell.angle_beta   90.00
_cell.angle_gamma   90.00
#
_symmetry.space_group_name_H-M   'P 1'
#
loop_
_entity.id
_entity.type
_entity.pdbx_description
1 polymer ?
#
loop_
_entity_poly.entity_id
_entity_poly.type
_entity_poly.pdbx_seq_one_letter_code
_entity_poly.pdbx_strand_id
1 'polypeptide(L)'
;AALKDLTDTARIALLPGSGWPQQTGVAELEQMAPLTGSFVELGDEGCVVWSRTGKKLNSIQSGYARPALAAGKTRFVLYNRSGNELRVESRTQNLYTKQLENSIFLCAISDNGTLAVVTEDQTSMAKLLVYSPSMEQQLSWSMTSNDGTPLRMAFSPDSRKLAAAAVTVSGGQVMTNLYLINLASGDPVSLVNQGGVPQWLGWTSASTIL
;
A
#
# COMPACT_ATOMS: atom_id res chain seq x y z
N ALA A 1 -1.10 -16.68 -8.54
CA ALA A 1 -1.30 -15.82 -7.36
C ALA A 1 -2.62 -16.15 -6.67
N ALA A 2 -3.78 -15.98 -7.30
CA ALA A 2 -5.10 -16.15 -6.69
C ALA A 2 -5.35 -17.52 -6.05
N LEU A 3 -4.91 -18.62 -6.66
CA LEU A 3 -5.07 -19.96 -6.11
C LEU A 3 -4.30 -20.14 -4.80
N LYS A 4 -3.08 -19.59 -4.72
CA LYS A 4 -2.24 -19.66 -3.53
C LYS A 4 -2.83 -18.84 -2.38
N ASP A 5 -3.37 -17.67 -2.68
CA ASP A 5 -4.05 -16.83 -1.69
C ASP A 5 -5.34 -17.49 -1.16
N LEU A 6 -6.05 -18.24 -2.02
CA LEU A 6 -7.25 -18.99 -1.64
C LEU A 6 -6.90 -20.18 -0.72
N THR A 7 -5.87 -20.96 -1.07
CA THR A 7 -5.40 -22.08 -0.24
C THR A 7 -4.89 -21.61 1.11
N ASP A 8 -4.15 -20.51 1.18
CA ASP A 8 -3.71 -19.88 2.43
C ASP A 8 -4.91 -19.42 3.27
N THR A 9 -5.93 -18.84 2.63
CA THR A 9 -7.15 -18.41 3.34
C THR A 9 -7.87 -19.58 4.00
N ALA A 10 -8.06 -20.68 3.26
CA ALA A 10 -8.67 -21.88 3.79
C ALA A 10 -7.83 -22.49 4.93
N ARG A 11 -6.52 -22.57 4.76
CA ARG A 11 -5.59 -23.07 5.78
C ARG A 11 -5.64 -22.23 7.05
N ILE A 12 -5.58 -20.91 6.95
CA ILE A 12 -5.62 -19.99 8.11
C ILE A 12 -6.94 -20.12 8.85
N ALA A 13 -8.05 -20.27 8.14
CA ALA A 13 -9.38 -20.44 8.75
C ALA A 13 -9.50 -21.72 9.60
N LEU A 14 -8.73 -22.76 9.28
CA LEU A 14 -8.71 -24.05 9.97
C LEU A 14 -7.63 -24.15 11.05
N LEU A 15 -6.70 -23.17 11.12
CA LEU A 15 -5.65 -23.20 12.15
C LEU A 15 -6.24 -22.94 13.55
N PRO A 16 -6.03 -23.85 14.49
CA PRO A 16 -6.39 -23.58 15.87
C PRO A 16 -5.49 -22.46 16.42
N GLY A 17 -6.07 -21.55 17.15
CA GLY A 17 -5.36 -20.51 17.89
C GLY A 17 -5.58 -20.67 19.40
N SER A 18 -4.77 -19.97 20.18
CA SER A 18 -4.87 -19.96 21.64
C SER A 18 -6.00 -19.09 22.18
N GLY A 19 -6.71 -18.40 21.26
CA GLY A 19 -7.70 -17.39 21.63
C GLY A 19 -7.06 -16.06 22.00
N TRP A 20 -7.87 -15.10 22.39
CA TRP A 20 -7.47 -13.78 22.88
C TRP A 20 -7.78 -13.61 24.35
N PRO A 21 -7.02 -12.84 25.14
CA PRO A 21 -5.92 -11.93 24.71
C PRO A 21 -4.58 -12.66 24.48
N GLN A 22 -3.73 -12.05 23.62
CA GLN A 22 -2.35 -12.48 23.35
C GLN A 22 -1.39 -11.29 23.50
N GLN A 23 -0.16 -11.55 23.95
CA GLN A 23 0.92 -10.58 23.84
C GLN A 23 1.44 -10.60 22.41
N THR A 24 1.30 -9.49 21.70
CA THR A 24 1.64 -9.43 20.28
C THR A 24 3.15 -9.39 20.04
N GLY A 25 3.91 -8.88 21.00
CA GLY A 25 5.36 -8.70 20.91
C GLY A 25 5.75 -7.44 20.13
N VAL A 26 4.78 -6.59 19.80
CA VAL A 26 4.98 -5.25 19.24
C VAL A 26 5.05 -4.26 20.40
N ALA A 27 6.24 -3.66 20.62
CA ALA A 27 6.44 -2.77 21.78
C ALA A 27 5.73 -1.42 21.60
N GLU A 28 5.83 -0.83 20.41
CA GLU A 28 5.18 0.42 20.04
C GLU A 28 4.37 0.19 18.75
N LEU A 29 3.05 0.21 18.88
CA LEU A 29 2.16 0.01 17.73
C LEU A 29 2.08 1.30 16.92
N GLU A 30 2.61 1.30 15.70
CA GLU A 30 2.55 2.42 14.76
C GLU A 30 1.37 2.32 13.79
N GLN A 31 1.14 1.13 13.23
CA GLN A 31 0.07 0.87 12.27
C GLN A 31 -0.55 -0.51 12.51
N MET A 32 -1.83 -0.63 12.19
CA MET A 32 -2.53 -1.92 12.13
C MET A 32 -3.41 -1.94 10.89
N ALA A 33 -3.45 -3.07 10.19
CA ALA A 33 -4.32 -3.25 9.04
C ALA A 33 -4.99 -4.62 9.03
N PRO A 34 -6.28 -4.67 8.63
CA PRO A 34 -7.01 -5.91 8.48
C PRO A 34 -6.57 -6.66 7.22
N LEU A 35 -6.57 -7.98 7.32
CA LEU A 35 -6.41 -8.92 6.23
C LEU A 35 -7.50 -9.98 6.33
N THR A 36 -7.78 -10.71 5.26
CA THR A 36 -8.80 -11.78 5.28
C THR A 36 -8.45 -12.86 6.31
N GLY A 37 -9.25 -12.96 7.37
CA GLY A 37 -9.07 -13.93 8.46
C GLY A 37 -7.87 -13.65 9.37
N SER A 38 -7.27 -12.48 9.30
CA SER A 38 -6.08 -12.08 10.01
C SER A 38 -5.94 -10.56 10.09
N PHE A 39 -4.91 -10.07 10.74
CA PHE A 39 -4.49 -8.67 10.72
C PHE A 39 -2.96 -8.60 10.85
N VAL A 40 -2.39 -7.50 10.46
CA VAL A 40 -0.98 -7.19 10.60
C VAL A 40 -0.80 -5.97 11.50
N GLU A 41 0.13 -6.07 12.44
CA GLU A 41 0.59 -5.00 13.31
C GLU A 41 2.00 -4.61 12.91
N LEU A 42 2.25 -3.32 12.78
CA LEU A 42 3.57 -2.73 12.54
C LEU A 42 4.00 -1.97 13.78
N GLY A 43 5.19 -2.24 14.25
CA GLY A 43 5.92 -1.45 15.23
C GLY A 43 7.27 -1.02 14.69
N ASP A 44 8.07 -0.42 15.54
CA ASP A 44 9.39 0.12 15.23
C ASP A 44 10.39 -0.92 14.71
N GLU A 45 10.39 -2.14 15.26
CA GLU A 45 11.31 -3.21 14.87
C GLU A 45 10.85 -4.04 13.66
N GLY A 46 9.55 -3.98 13.31
CA GLY A 46 8.99 -4.77 12.24
C GLY A 46 7.50 -5.05 12.40
N CYS A 47 7.02 -6.10 11.78
CA CYS A 47 5.59 -6.41 11.85
C CYS A 47 5.28 -7.86 12.19
N VAL A 48 4.11 -8.06 12.78
CA VAL A 48 3.58 -9.38 13.16
C VAL A 48 2.20 -9.57 12.54
N VAL A 49 1.98 -10.74 11.97
CA VAL A 49 0.68 -11.14 11.40
C VAL A 49 0.02 -12.15 12.33
N TRP A 50 -1.23 -11.86 12.71
CA TRP A 50 -2.04 -12.68 13.58
C TRP A 50 -3.29 -13.18 12.88
N SER A 51 -3.68 -14.41 13.14
CA SER A 51 -5.01 -14.88 12.77
C SER A 51 -6.06 -14.31 13.74
N ARG A 52 -7.31 -14.30 13.31
CA ARG A 52 -8.44 -13.92 14.17
C ARG A 52 -8.60 -14.82 15.41
N THR A 53 -8.01 -16.02 15.40
CA THR A 53 -8.06 -17.00 16.50
C THR A 53 -6.87 -16.89 17.47
N GLY A 54 -6.01 -15.86 17.34
CA GLY A 54 -4.84 -15.65 18.21
C GLY A 54 -3.64 -16.53 17.86
N LYS A 55 -3.54 -17.02 16.61
CA LYS A 55 -2.35 -17.72 16.12
C LYS A 55 -1.42 -16.73 15.41
N LYS A 56 -0.15 -16.67 15.83
CA LYS A 56 0.89 -15.94 15.10
C LYS A 56 1.16 -16.65 13.77
N LEU A 57 0.97 -15.94 12.66
CA LEU A 57 1.13 -16.45 11.30
C LEU A 57 2.50 -16.13 10.72
N ASN A 58 3.01 -14.92 11.01
CA ASN A 58 4.30 -14.45 10.51
C ASN A 58 4.86 -13.39 11.46
N SER A 59 6.19 -13.26 11.47
CA SER A 59 6.90 -12.21 12.19
C SER A 59 8.07 -11.74 11.31
N ILE A 60 8.13 -10.46 11.04
CA ILE A 60 9.05 -9.86 10.09
C ILE A 60 9.83 -8.76 10.81
N GLN A 61 11.13 -8.93 10.90
CA GLN A 61 12.07 -7.89 11.30
C GLN A 61 12.61 -7.24 10.03
N SER A 62 12.35 -5.97 9.81
CA SER A 62 12.72 -5.28 8.58
C SER A 62 14.05 -4.55 8.67
N GLY A 63 14.40 -4.06 9.87
CA GLY A 63 15.53 -3.15 10.05
C GLY A 63 15.35 -1.78 9.39
N TYR A 64 14.10 -1.43 9.01
CA TYR A 64 13.80 -0.16 8.36
C TYR A 64 13.79 0.98 9.37
N ALA A 65 14.43 2.10 9.01
CA ALA A 65 14.47 3.28 9.88
C ALA A 65 13.11 3.99 9.97
N ARG A 66 12.28 3.87 8.95
CA ARG A 66 10.93 4.46 8.89
C ARG A 66 9.97 3.47 8.25
N PRO A 67 9.65 2.39 8.94
CA PRO A 67 8.76 1.38 8.40
C PRO A 67 7.36 1.96 8.16
N ALA A 68 6.71 1.50 7.13
CA ALA A 68 5.32 1.79 6.85
C ALA A 68 4.68 0.62 6.13
N LEU A 69 3.38 0.48 6.27
CA LEU A 69 2.65 -0.60 5.65
C LEU A 69 1.42 -0.10 4.88
N ALA A 70 1.09 -0.79 3.80
CA ALA A 70 -0.21 -0.70 3.15
C ALA A 70 -0.73 -2.11 2.88
N ALA A 71 -2.03 -2.34 3.08
CA ALA A 71 -2.61 -3.66 3.00
C ALA A 71 -3.75 -3.73 1.98
N GLY A 72 -3.79 -4.84 1.23
CA GLY A 72 -4.93 -5.34 0.51
C GLY A 72 -5.62 -6.46 1.33
N LYS A 73 -6.41 -7.32 0.68
CA LYS A 73 -7.14 -8.39 1.40
C LYS A 73 -6.26 -9.53 1.92
N THR A 74 -5.28 -9.96 1.11
CA THR A 74 -4.48 -11.17 1.42
C THR A 74 -2.99 -10.92 1.45
N ARG A 75 -2.58 -9.72 1.06
CA ARG A 75 -1.19 -9.28 0.95
C ARG A 75 -1.05 -7.88 1.51
N PHE A 76 0.16 -7.55 1.92
CA PHE A 76 0.53 -6.20 2.31
C PHE A 76 1.94 -5.88 1.79
N VAL A 77 2.23 -4.61 1.67
CA VAL A 77 3.57 -4.12 1.40
C VAL A 77 4.10 -3.45 2.65
N LEU A 78 5.29 -3.90 3.07
CA LEU A 78 6.11 -3.25 4.09
C LEU A 78 7.23 -2.51 3.36
N TYR A 79 7.39 -1.23 3.61
CA TYR A 79 8.37 -0.40 2.93
C TYR A 79 9.07 0.59 3.86
N ASN A 80 10.28 0.97 3.50
CA ASN A 80 11.05 1.98 4.22
C ASN A 80 10.77 3.37 3.63
N ARG A 81 10.04 4.21 4.34
CA ARG A 81 9.83 5.61 3.91
C ARG A 81 11.16 6.38 3.89
N SER A 82 11.42 7.12 2.82
CA SER A 82 12.71 7.80 2.55
C SER A 82 13.88 6.83 2.38
N GLY A 83 13.65 5.52 2.36
CA GLY A 83 14.56 4.50 1.86
C GLY A 83 14.04 3.98 0.52
N ASN A 84 14.71 2.99 -0.06
CA ASN A 84 14.41 2.47 -1.39
C ASN A 84 14.04 0.99 -1.43
N GLU A 85 13.87 0.36 -0.27
CA GLU A 85 13.50 -1.05 -0.18
C GLU A 85 12.04 -1.23 0.21
N LEU A 86 11.40 -2.20 -0.42
CA LEU A 86 10.06 -2.67 -0.08
C LEU A 86 10.00 -4.20 -0.11
N ARG A 87 9.03 -4.74 0.64
CA ARG A 87 8.71 -6.16 0.70
C ARG A 87 7.22 -6.35 0.50
N VAL A 88 6.84 -7.22 -0.41
CA VAL A 88 5.45 -7.68 -0.54
C VAL A 88 5.32 -9.01 0.17
N GLU A 89 4.44 -9.03 1.16
CA GLU A 89 4.22 -10.16 2.04
C GLU A 89 2.81 -10.73 1.83
N SER A 90 2.69 -12.04 1.93
CA SER A 90 1.41 -12.67 2.25
C SER A 90 1.24 -12.73 3.76
N ARG A 91 0.14 -13.32 4.22
CA ARG A 91 -0.11 -13.52 5.65
C ARG A 91 0.90 -14.46 6.31
N THR A 92 1.61 -15.28 5.55
CA THR A 92 2.44 -16.38 6.08
C THR A 92 3.88 -16.38 5.57
N GLN A 93 4.20 -15.61 4.52
CA GLN A 93 5.53 -15.64 3.91
C GLN A 93 5.82 -14.40 3.07
N ASN A 94 7.10 -14.12 2.86
CA ASN A 94 7.57 -13.17 1.87
C ASN A 94 7.24 -13.66 0.46
N LEU A 95 6.73 -12.76 -0.38
CA LEU A 95 6.48 -13.01 -1.80
C LEU A 95 7.57 -12.40 -2.67
N TYR A 96 7.95 -11.14 -2.37
CA TYR A 96 8.95 -10.39 -3.11
C TYR A 96 9.66 -9.40 -2.19
N THR A 97 10.94 -9.22 -2.42
CA THR A 97 11.72 -8.08 -1.91
C THR A 97 12.28 -7.33 -3.11
N LYS A 98 12.13 -6.03 -3.13
CA LYS A 98 12.58 -5.19 -4.23
C LYS A 98 13.28 -3.95 -3.70
N GLN A 99 14.43 -3.66 -4.26
CA GLN A 99 15.13 -2.41 -4.09
C GLN A 99 14.86 -1.55 -5.32
N LEU A 100 14.42 -0.31 -5.09
CA LEU A 100 14.17 0.69 -6.12
C LEU A 100 15.39 1.59 -6.29
N GLU A 101 15.42 2.34 -7.38
CA GLU A 101 16.51 3.30 -7.65
C GLU A 101 16.42 4.52 -6.72
N ASN A 102 15.19 4.97 -6.42
CA ASN A 102 14.93 6.19 -5.67
C ASN A 102 14.17 5.91 -4.37
N SER A 103 14.21 6.90 -3.47
CA SER A 103 13.53 6.84 -2.17
C SER A 103 12.01 6.73 -2.32
N ILE A 104 11.40 5.90 -1.48
CA ILE A 104 9.95 5.65 -1.48
C ILE A 104 9.26 6.70 -0.59
N PHE A 105 8.23 7.34 -1.14
CA PHE A 105 7.36 8.23 -0.36
C PHE A 105 6.13 7.49 0.17
N LEU A 106 5.47 6.72 -0.69
CA LEU A 106 4.18 6.11 -0.41
C LEU A 106 3.99 4.83 -1.22
N CYS A 107 3.35 3.83 -0.62
CA CYS A 107 2.88 2.63 -1.31
C CYS A 107 1.38 2.43 -1.10
N ALA A 108 0.75 1.79 -2.06
CA ALA A 108 -0.59 1.20 -1.94
C ALA A 108 -0.60 -0.17 -2.63
N ILE A 109 -1.36 -1.11 -2.10
CA ILE A 109 -1.51 -2.44 -2.69
C ILE A 109 -2.99 -2.78 -2.82
N SER A 110 -3.36 -3.34 -3.96
CA SER A 110 -4.73 -3.75 -4.25
C SER A 110 -5.06 -5.14 -3.71
N ASP A 111 -6.33 -5.48 -3.72
CA ASP A 111 -6.84 -6.79 -3.29
C ASP A 111 -6.28 -7.97 -4.13
N ASN A 112 -5.93 -7.74 -5.39
CA ASN A 112 -5.33 -8.75 -6.26
C ASN A 112 -3.79 -8.79 -6.19
N GLY A 113 -3.16 -7.84 -5.44
CA GLY A 113 -1.72 -7.74 -5.26
C GLY A 113 -0.99 -6.82 -6.25
N THR A 114 -1.71 -6.02 -7.06
CA THR A 114 -1.10 -4.92 -7.83
C THR A 114 -0.58 -3.87 -6.85
N LEU A 115 0.66 -3.44 -7.05
CA LEU A 115 1.37 -2.51 -6.16
C LEU A 115 1.59 -1.16 -6.85
N ALA A 116 1.20 -0.08 -6.21
CA ALA A 116 1.55 1.28 -6.60
C ALA A 116 2.60 1.84 -5.63
N VAL A 117 3.63 2.48 -6.18
CA VAL A 117 4.71 3.08 -5.41
C VAL A 117 4.97 4.49 -5.92
N VAL A 118 5.00 5.45 -5.03
CA VAL A 118 5.46 6.81 -5.31
C VAL A 118 6.89 6.94 -4.81
N THR A 119 7.79 7.33 -5.70
CA THR A 119 9.20 7.56 -5.37
C THR A 119 9.58 9.00 -5.61
N GLU A 120 10.69 9.39 -4.99
CA GLU A 120 11.49 10.53 -5.43
C GLU A 120 11.86 10.40 -6.92
N ASP A 121 12.06 11.52 -7.60
CA ASP A 121 12.59 11.54 -8.97
C ASP A 121 13.52 12.74 -9.14
N GLN A 122 14.58 12.58 -9.91
CA GLN A 122 15.60 13.62 -10.07
C GLN A 122 15.14 14.78 -10.99
N THR A 123 14.18 14.50 -11.86
CA THR A 123 13.75 15.43 -12.93
C THR A 123 12.30 15.89 -12.80
N SER A 124 11.54 15.29 -11.90
CA SER A 124 10.13 15.60 -11.62
C SER A 124 9.86 15.66 -10.11
N MET A 125 8.65 16.10 -9.74
CA MET A 125 8.28 16.22 -8.33
C MET A 125 8.17 14.86 -7.64
N ALA A 126 7.70 13.86 -8.37
CA ALA A 126 7.58 12.48 -7.93
C ALA A 126 7.42 11.56 -9.14
N LYS A 127 7.61 10.27 -8.93
CA LYS A 127 7.35 9.23 -9.93
C LYS A 127 6.40 8.19 -9.36
N LEU A 128 5.28 7.99 -10.04
CA LEU A 128 4.34 6.93 -9.71
C LEU A 128 4.65 5.71 -10.57
N LEU A 129 4.93 4.60 -9.92
CA LEU A 129 5.18 3.30 -10.53
C LEU A 129 4.07 2.33 -10.16
N VAL A 130 3.59 1.54 -11.11
CA VAL A 130 2.64 0.45 -10.82
C VAL A 130 3.24 -0.88 -11.28
N TYR A 131 3.20 -1.84 -10.39
CA TYR A 131 3.70 -3.20 -10.62
C TYR A 131 2.55 -4.21 -10.59
N SER A 132 2.62 -5.20 -11.47
CA SER A 132 1.73 -6.36 -11.45
C SER A 132 1.89 -7.17 -10.15
N PRO A 133 0.98 -8.13 -9.86
CA PRO A 133 1.15 -9.08 -8.76
C PRO A 133 2.40 -9.96 -8.86
N SER A 134 3.08 -10.01 -10.01
CA SER A 134 4.37 -10.67 -10.25
C SER A 134 5.57 -9.72 -10.22
N MET A 135 5.35 -8.46 -9.82
CA MET A 135 6.36 -7.39 -9.73
C MET A 135 6.95 -6.96 -11.08
N GLU A 136 6.21 -7.12 -12.16
CA GLU A 136 6.51 -6.55 -13.46
C GLU A 136 5.94 -5.12 -13.53
N GLN A 137 6.76 -4.17 -13.97
CA GLN A 137 6.31 -2.78 -14.08
C GLN A 137 5.30 -2.63 -15.22
N GLN A 138 4.12 -2.11 -14.91
CA GLN A 138 3.01 -1.89 -15.84
C GLN A 138 2.83 -0.43 -16.21
N LEU A 139 3.18 0.49 -15.29
CA LEU A 139 3.00 1.92 -15.48
C LEU A 139 4.15 2.68 -14.83
N SER A 140 4.54 3.77 -15.48
CA SER A 140 5.45 4.78 -14.96
C SER A 140 4.94 6.16 -15.36
N TRP A 141 4.66 7.01 -14.37
CA TRP A 141 4.21 8.39 -14.58
C TRP A 141 5.10 9.34 -13.79
N SER A 142 5.85 10.18 -14.52
CA SER A 142 6.63 11.28 -13.93
C SER A 142 5.71 12.46 -13.70
N MET A 143 5.52 12.84 -12.44
CA MET A 143 4.60 13.88 -12.01
C MET A 143 5.32 15.23 -11.93
N THR A 144 4.81 16.20 -12.65
CA THR A 144 5.36 17.57 -12.69
C THR A 144 4.96 18.38 -11.45
N SER A 145 5.49 19.60 -11.33
CA SER A 145 5.07 20.53 -10.28
C SER A 145 3.57 20.87 -10.32
N ASN A 146 2.96 20.84 -11.50
CA ASN A 146 1.53 21.06 -11.65
C ASN A 146 0.70 19.86 -11.19
N ASP A 147 1.22 18.65 -11.36
CA ASP A 147 0.56 17.42 -10.85
C ASP A 147 0.65 17.32 -9.35
N GLY A 148 1.77 17.72 -8.78
CA GLY A 148 2.05 17.66 -7.35
C GLY A 148 2.63 16.32 -6.89
N THR A 149 2.75 16.15 -5.58
CA THR A 149 3.25 14.93 -4.94
C THR A 149 2.10 14.17 -4.31
N PRO A 150 1.87 12.90 -4.66
CA PRO A 150 0.82 12.07 -4.05
C PRO A 150 1.04 11.89 -2.54
N LEU A 151 0.01 12.20 -1.75
CA LEU A 151 -0.02 11.96 -0.32
C LEU A 151 -0.96 10.81 0.06
N ARG A 152 -1.91 10.49 -0.79
CA ARG A 152 -2.85 9.37 -0.59
C ARG A 152 -3.05 8.63 -1.90
N MET A 153 -3.13 7.32 -1.81
CA MET A 153 -3.49 6.44 -2.92
C MET A 153 -4.44 5.35 -2.45
N ALA A 154 -5.39 4.99 -3.29
CA ALA A 154 -6.30 3.88 -3.03
C ALA A 154 -6.67 3.17 -4.34
N PHE A 155 -6.57 1.84 -4.34
CA PHE A 155 -7.09 1.02 -5.43
C PHE A 155 -8.60 0.83 -5.30
N SER A 156 -9.28 0.79 -6.44
CA SER A 156 -10.70 0.39 -6.47
C SER A 156 -10.88 -1.06 -6.00
N PRO A 157 -12.06 -1.43 -5.45
CA PRO A 157 -12.32 -2.78 -4.96
C PRO A 157 -12.16 -3.89 -6.00
N ASP A 158 -12.33 -3.56 -7.29
CA ASP A 158 -12.11 -4.47 -8.41
C ASP A 158 -10.64 -4.50 -8.89
N SER A 159 -9.75 -3.72 -8.26
CA SER A 159 -8.32 -3.59 -8.57
C SER A 159 -8.02 -3.12 -10.01
N ARG A 160 -8.96 -2.44 -10.67
CA ARG A 160 -8.79 -1.95 -12.05
C ARG A 160 -8.40 -0.49 -12.14
N LYS A 161 -8.63 0.26 -11.06
CA LYS A 161 -8.37 1.69 -11.03
C LYS A 161 -7.54 2.04 -9.80
N LEU A 162 -6.72 3.07 -9.94
CA LEU A 162 -5.99 3.70 -8.84
C LEU A 162 -6.43 5.16 -8.74
N ALA A 163 -6.84 5.57 -7.54
CA ALA A 163 -7.02 6.98 -7.20
C ALA A 163 -5.75 7.49 -6.52
N ALA A 164 -5.31 8.69 -6.88
CA ALA A 164 -4.16 9.36 -6.27
C ALA A 164 -4.52 10.82 -5.96
N ALA A 165 -4.42 11.21 -4.71
CA ALA A 165 -4.57 12.60 -4.28
C ALA A 165 -3.19 13.21 -4.06
N ALA A 166 -2.83 14.16 -4.94
CA ALA A 166 -1.54 14.81 -4.96
C ALA A 166 -1.66 16.26 -4.52
N VAL A 167 -0.67 16.75 -3.77
CA VAL A 167 -0.63 18.12 -3.27
C VAL A 167 0.36 18.94 -4.08
N THR A 168 -0.07 20.11 -4.50
CA THR A 168 0.74 21.13 -5.18
C THR A 168 0.51 22.49 -4.54
N VAL A 169 1.27 23.48 -4.94
CA VAL A 169 1.09 24.90 -4.57
C VAL A 169 0.81 25.71 -5.83
N SER A 170 -0.32 26.40 -5.85
CA SER A 170 -0.73 27.29 -6.95
C SER A 170 -1.20 28.63 -6.37
N GLY A 171 -0.65 29.72 -6.89
CA GLY A 171 -0.99 31.07 -6.41
C GLY A 171 -0.74 31.30 -4.91
N GLY A 172 0.23 30.61 -4.33
CA GLY A 172 0.53 30.67 -2.88
C GLY A 172 -0.44 29.84 -2.00
N GLN A 173 -1.34 29.10 -2.59
CA GLN A 173 -2.29 28.23 -1.87
C GLN A 173 -1.96 26.76 -2.09
N VAL A 174 -2.18 25.96 -1.03
CA VAL A 174 -2.07 24.51 -1.11
C VAL A 174 -3.33 23.96 -1.78
N MET A 175 -3.10 23.20 -2.86
CA MET A 175 -4.15 22.60 -3.69
C MET A 175 -3.99 21.08 -3.72
N THR A 176 -5.11 20.37 -3.75
CA THR A 176 -5.14 18.92 -3.98
C THR A 176 -5.67 18.63 -5.37
N ASN A 177 -4.90 17.91 -6.14
CA ASN A 177 -5.30 17.30 -7.40
C ASN A 177 -5.70 15.84 -7.14
N LEU A 178 -6.92 15.47 -7.53
CA LEU A 178 -7.36 14.08 -7.50
C LEU A 178 -7.27 13.48 -8.90
N TYR A 179 -6.47 12.45 -9.04
CA TYR A 179 -6.30 11.70 -10.28
C TYR A 179 -6.94 10.34 -10.21
N LEU A 180 -7.54 9.93 -11.31
CA LEU A 180 -8.00 8.57 -11.55
C LEU A 180 -7.16 7.96 -12.67
N ILE A 181 -6.56 6.81 -12.40
CA ILE A 181 -5.75 6.06 -13.34
C ILE A 181 -6.46 4.74 -13.61
N ASN A 182 -6.85 4.52 -14.87
CA ASN A 182 -7.31 3.21 -15.32
C ASN A 182 -6.07 2.35 -15.62
N LEU A 183 -5.88 1.25 -14.93
CA LEU A 183 -4.69 0.42 -15.05
C LEU A 183 -4.57 -0.30 -16.41
N ALA A 184 -5.65 -0.38 -17.19
CA ALA A 184 -5.60 -0.97 -18.52
C ALA A 184 -5.11 0.03 -19.59
N SER A 185 -5.46 1.32 -19.48
CA SER A 185 -4.98 2.37 -20.40
C SER A 185 -3.70 3.04 -19.92
N GLY A 186 -3.51 3.12 -18.62
CA GLY A 186 -2.34 3.76 -17.99
C GLY A 186 -2.43 5.30 -17.90
N ASP A 187 -3.42 5.93 -18.52
CA ASP A 187 -3.53 7.38 -18.57
C ASP A 187 -4.20 7.95 -17.31
N PRO A 188 -3.56 8.92 -16.61
CA PRO A 188 -4.18 9.63 -15.51
C PRO A 188 -5.20 10.64 -16.01
N VAL A 189 -6.36 10.68 -15.37
CA VAL A 189 -7.39 11.69 -15.61
C VAL A 189 -7.55 12.52 -14.34
N SER A 190 -7.40 13.85 -14.45
CA SER A 190 -7.67 14.77 -13.35
C SER A 190 -9.18 14.87 -13.14
N LEU A 191 -9.64 14.56 -11.93
CA LEU A 191 -11.07 14.63 -11.57
C LEU A 191 -11.42 15.93 -10.85
N VAL A 192 -10.57 16.36 -9.93
CA VAL A 192 -10.82 17.48 -9.01
C VAL A 192 -9.53 18.23 -8.76
N ASN A 193 -9.63 19.56 -8.67
CA ASN A 193 -8.59 20.43 -8.12
C ASN A 193 -9.26 21.35 -7.11
N GLN A 194 -8.87 21.25 -5.83
CA GLN A 194 -9.47 22.06 -4.77
C GLN A 194 -8.46 22.41 -3.69
N GLY A 195 -8.71 23.48 -2.94
CA GLY A 195 -7.87 23.91 -1.82
C GLY A 195 -7.88 22.90 -0.67
N GLY A 196 -6.73 22.77 -0.01
CA GLY A 196 -6.54 21.93 1.18
C GLY A 196 -5.62 20.74 0.97
N VAL A 197 -5.50 19.91 2.00
CA VAL A 197 -4.65 18.70 2.05
C VAL A 197 -5.54 17.47 2.25
N PRO A 198 -5.36 16.40 1.46
CA PRO A 198 -6.20 15.21 1.58
C PRO A 198 -5.86 14.46 2.88
N GLN A 199 -6.85 14.30 3.76
CA GLN A 199 -6.69 13.56 5.01
C GLN A 199 -6.88 12.06 4.79
N TRP A 200 -7.81 11.70 3.93
CA TRP A 200 -8.19 10.34 3.62
C TRP A 200 -8.56 10.19 2.15
N LEU A 201 -8.39 9.02 1.59
CA LEU A 201 -8.81 8.65 0.25
C LEU A 201 -9.20 7.19 0.24
N GLY A 202 -10.38 6.88 -0.27
CA GLY A 202 -10.86 5.52 -0.39
C GLY A 202 -11.99 5.36 -1.39
N TRP A 203 -12.47 4.14 -1.51
CA TRP A 203 -13.55 3.77 -2.43
C TRP A 203 -14.73 3.19 -1.66
N THR A 204 -15.91 3.65 -1.95
CA THR A 204 -17.17 3.09 -1.44
C THR A 204 -17.75 2.04 -2.39
N SER A 205 -17.38 2.10 -3.68
CA SER A 205 -17.74 1.11 -4.71
C SER A 205 -16.67 1.11 -5.81
N ALA A 206 -16.80 0.28 -6.83
CA ALA A 206 -15.89 0.28 -7.99
C ALA A 206 -15.97 1.58 -8.85
N SER A 207 -16.89 2.48 -8.56
CA SER A 207 -17.12 3.72 -9.31
C SER A 207 -17.16 4.98 -8.46
N THR A 208 -17.14 4.87 -7.12
CA THR A 208 -17.29 6.01 -6.22
C THR A 208 -16.11 6.14 -5.27
N ILE A 209 -15.46 7.31 -5.32
CA ILE A 209 -14.32 7.69 -4.48
C ILE A 209 -14.81 8.66 -3.39
N LEU A 210 -14.25 8.56 -2.19
CA LEU A 210 -14.36 9.50 -1.08
C LEU A 210 -13.01 10.05 -0.70
#